data_f4808eadbdc9298f5ce61cf3c9913148
#
_entry.id   f4808eadbdc9298f5ce61cf3c9913148
#
_cell.length_a   1.000
_cell.length_b   1.000
_cell.length_c   1.000
_cell.angle_alpha   90.00
_cell.angle_beta   90.00
_cell.angle_gamma   90.00
#
_symmetry.space_group_name_H-M   'P 1'
#
loop_
_entity.id
_entity.type
_entity.pdbx_description
1 polymer ?
#
loop_
_entity_poly.entity_id
_entity_poly.type
_entity_poly.pdbx_seq_one_letter_code
_entity_poly.pdbx_strand_id
1 'polypeptide(L)'
;KLAIIGIDGATYEIIHPMIEAGELPNIAKILAEGVSGALESEKPPMTPPAWTSMFTGLNPGKHGVFHFIGRDLGSYQHSLKNSGSYIGKDIMSLLSKRGLSVGSLSVPMTYPPFEVHDGYMVSGIPMPLTGDSIAWPPDVCNDMHRILGAGYIADVEYSKYDGDTETSKDDLSLYS
;
A
#
# COMPACT_ATOMS: atom_id res chain seq x y z
N LYS A 1 -1.27 12.07 18.34
CA LYS A 1 -1.72 11.65 17.00
C LYS A 1 -0.49 11.45 16.12
N LEU A 2 -0.47 10.38 15.31
CA LEU A 2 0.58 10.07 14.35
C LEU A 2 -0.07 9.91 12.98
N ALA A 3 0.56 10.43 11.93
CA ALA A 3 0.22 10.14 10.54
C ALA A 3 1.47 9.57 9.83
N ILE A 4 1.28 8.52 9.05
CA ILE A 4 2.30 7.95 8.18
C ILE A 4 1.80 8.12 6.75
N ILE A 5 2.56 8.82 5.93
CA ILE A 5 2.27 9.02 4.51
C ILE A 5 3.33 8.27 3.72
N GLY A 6 2.92 7.19 3.07
CA GLY A 6 3.78 6.40 2.21
C GLY A 6 3.60 6.78 0.75
N ILE A 7 4.70 6.91 0.03
CA ILE A 7 4.72 7.15 -1.41
C ILE A 7 5.60 6.07 -2.03
N ASP A 8 4.97 5.17 -2.78
CA ASP A 8 5.69 4.07 -3.43
C ASP A 8 6.62 4.60 -4.52
N GLY A 9 7.81 4.02 -4.62
CA GLY A 9 8.81 4.40 -5.60
C GLY A 9 9.43 5.80 -5.44
N ALA A 10 9.09 6.57 -4.41
CA ALA A 10 9.64 7.89 -4.17
C ALA A 10 11.08 7.82 -3.65
N THR A 11 12.03 8.24 -4.46
CA THR A 11 13.45 8.31 -4.11
C THR A 11 13.94 9.76 -4.09
N TYR A 12 15.03 10.03 -3.39
CA TYR A 12 15.65 11.36 -3.41
C TYR A 12 16.13 11.78 -4.80
N GLU A 13 16.45 10.82 -5.66
CA GLU A 13 16.84 11.09 -7.06
C GLU A 13 15.69 11.72 -7.86
N ILE A 14 14.43 11.48 -7.47
CA ILE A 14 13.25 12.11 -8.06
C ILE A 14 12.84 13.34 -7.24
N ILE A 15 12.79 13.21 -5.91
CA ILE A 15 12.26 14.25 -5.02
C ILE A 15 13.12 15.52 -5.06
N HIS A 16 14.45 15.42 -5.01
CA HIS A 16 15.32 16.61 -4.98
C HIS A 16 15.21 17.47 -6.23
N PRO A 17 15.31 16.95 -7.47
CA PRO A 17 15.12 17.76 -8.67
C PRO A 17 13.75 18.44 -8.73
N MET A 18 12.68 17.75 -8.31
CA MET A 18 11.34 18.33 -8.29
C MET A 18 11.17 19.44 -7.25
N ILE A 19 11.88 19.33 -6.10
CA ILE A 19 11.91 20.41 -5.10
C ILE A 19 12.67 21.62 -5.67
N GLU A 20 13.81 21.42 -6.31
CA GLU A 20 14.62 22.48 -6.95
C GLU A 20 13.83 23.17 -8.06
N ALA A 21 13.00 22.44 -8.80
CA ALA A 21 12.09 22.98 -9.78
C ALA A 21 10.86 23.71 -9.18
N GLY A 22 10.66 23.63 -7.85
CA GLY A 22 9.52 24.24 -7.17
C GLY A 22 8.20 23.46 -7.29
N GLU A 23 8.25 22.23 -7.79
CA GLU A 23 7.07 21.38 -8.04
C GLU A 23 6.55 20.72 -6.76
N LEU A 24 7.39 20.56 -5.72
CA LEU A 24 7.06 19.91 -4.45
C LEU A 24 7.23 20.82 -3.23
N PRO A 25 6.51 21.98 -3.17
CA PRO A 25 6.72 22.97 -2.09
C PRO A 25 6.39 22.43 -0.69
N ASN A 26 5.40 21.56 -0.57
CA ASN A 26 5.02 20.99 0.71
C ASN A 26 6.03 19.97 1.21
N ILE A 27 6.58 19.13 0.34
CA ILE A 27 7.66 18.19 0.69
C ILE A 27 8.93 18.96 1.05
N ALA A 28 9.27 20.00 0.29
CA ALA A 28 10.39 20.90 0.61
C ALA A 28 10.27 21.47 2.02
N LYS A 29 9.08 21.93 2.41
CA LYS A 29 8.82 22.44 3.75
C LYS A 29 9.02 21.37 4.83
N ILE A 30 8.47 20.17 4.62
CA ILE A 30 8.64 19.05 5.56
C ILE A 30 10.12 18.69 5.73
N LEU A 31 10.89 18.65 4.63
CA LEU A 31 12.33 18.38 4.69
C LEU A 31 13.10 19.47 5.42
N ALA A 32 12.70 20.74 5.29
CA ALA A 32 13.35 21.86 5.95
C ALA A 32 13.05 21.96 7.44
N GLU A 33 11.85 21.57 7.87
CA GLU A 33 11.38 21.67 9.26
C GLU A 33 11.54 20.36 10.05
N GLY A 34 11.79 19.25 9.37
CA GLY A 34 11.87 17.90 9.94
C GLY A 34 13.27 17.31 9.89
N VAL A 35 13.31 15.98 10.02
CA VAL A 35 14.54 15.18 9.86
C VAL A 35 14.33 14.23 8.67
N SER A 36 15.30 14.19 7.77
CA SER A 36 15.27 13.32 6.60
C SER A 36 16.55 12.47 6.50
N GLY A 37 16.43 11.33 5.84
CA GLY A 37 17.58 10.45 5.61
C GLY A 37 17.24 9.36 4.60
N ALA A 38 18.28 8.82 3.97
CA ALA A 38 18.13 7.68 3.08
C ALA A 38 17.76 6.42 3.88
N LEU A 39 16.80 5.67 3.36
CA LEU A 39 16.39 4.38 3.88
C LEU A 39 16.67 3.31 2.81
N GLU A 40 17.50 2.32 3.15
CA GLU A 40 17.74 1.19 2.26
C GLU A 40 16.48 0.34 2.13
N SER A 41 16.08 0.04 0.89
CA SER A 41 14.92 -0.80 0.62
C SER A 41 15.19 -2.27 0.94
N GLU A 42 14.11 -3.05 1.06
CA GLU A 42 14.18 -4.50 1.19
C GLU A 42 14.76 -5.17 -0.06
N LYS A 43 15.22 -6.41 0.09
CA LYS A 43 15.72 -7.25 -1.00
C LYS A 43 14.80 -8.44 -1.21
N PRO A 44 14.12 -8.52 -2.36
CA PRO A 44 14.17 -7.62 -3.53
C PRO A 44 13.47 -6.27 -3.28
N PRO A 45 13.89 -5.18 -3.95
CA PRO A 45 13.28 -3.85 -3.80
C PRO A 45 11.97 -3.76 -4.59
N MET A 46 10.93 -4.31 -4.02
CA MET A 46 9.58 -4.41 -4.61
C MET A 46 8.52 -3.97 -3.60
N THR A 47 7.40 -3.50 -4.10
CA THR A 47 6.26 -3.04 -3.29
C THR A 47 5.83 -4.04 -2.21
N PRO A 48 5.56 -5.34 -2.50
CA PRO A 48 5.06 -6.26 -1.49
C PRO A 48 6.01 -6.45 -0.30
N PRO A 49 7.28 -6.80 -0.46
CA PRO A 49 8.18 -6.96 0.68
C PRO A 49 8.46 -5.64 1.39
N ALA A 50 8.67 -4.54 0.66
CA ALA A 50 9.01 -3.25 1.25
C ALA A 50 7.90 -2.71 2.16
N TRP A 51 6.66 -2.68 1.67
CA TRP A 51 5.52 -2.22 2.46
C TRP A 51 5.22 -3.15 3.63
N THR A 52 5.27 -4.47 3.40
CA THR A 52 5.04 -5.43 4.48
C THR A 52 6.09 -5.31 5.58
N SER A 53 7.38 -5.15 5.23
CA SER A 53 8.44 -4.91 6.20
C SER A 53 8.23 -3.61 6.97
N MET A 54 7.84 -2.53 6.27
CA MET A 54 7.62 -1.22 6.88
C MET A 54 6.57 -1.26 7.99
N PHE A 55 5.42 -1.87 7.76
CA PHE A 55 4.35 -1.85 8.76
C PHE A 55 4.35 -3.05 9.72
N THR A 56 5.14 -4.10 9.47
CA THR A 56 5.33 -5.20 10.42
C THR A 56 6.59 -5.07 11.27
N GLY A 57 7.58 -4.32 10.82
CA GLY A 57 8.91 -4.30 11.43
C GLY A 57 9.68 -5.61 11.27
N LEU A 58 9.26 -6.47 10.36
CA LEU A 58 9.85 -7.79 10.10
C LEU A 58 10.48 -7.79 8.70
N ASN A 59 11.56 -8.51 8.50
CA ASN A 59 12.13 -8.72 7.18
C ASN A 59 11.35 -9.79 6.38
N PRO A 60 11.54 -9.87 5.05
CA PRO A 60 10.84 -10.83 4.19
C PRO A 60 10.98 -12.29 4.62
N GLY A 61 12.12 -12.69 5.17
CA GLY A 61 12.32 -14.02 5.70
C GLY A 61 11.44 -14.38 6.90
N LYS A 62 10.92 -13.37 7.62
CA LYS A 62 10.03 -13.55 8.78
C LYS A 62 8.55 -13.39 8.44
N HIS A 63 8.18 -12.43 7.58
CA HIS A 63 6.78 -12.26 7.19
C HIS A 63 6.38 -13.10 5.98
N GLY A 64 7.34 -13.63 5.20
CA GLY A 64 7.10 -14.57 4.11
C GLY A 64 6.56 -13.94 2.82
N VAL A 65 6.56 -12.61 2.70
CA VAL A 65 6.12 -11.89 1.51
C VAL A 65 7.33 -11.39 0.74
N PHE A 66 7.59 -11.96 -0.43
CA PHE A 66 8.70 -11.60 -1.32
C PHE A 66 8.21 -10.99 -2.63
N HIS A 67 6.94 -11.25 -2.98
CA HIS A 67 6.30 -10.83 -4.22
C HIS A 67 4.79 -10.84 -4.02
N PHE A 68 4.00 -10.29 -4.95
CA PHE A 68 2.54 -10.41 -4.95
C PHE A 68 2.08 -11.87 -4.98
N ILE A 69 2.81 -12.70 -5.70
CA ILE A 69 2.53 -14.13 -5.80
C ILE A 69 3.64 -14.88 -5.06
N GLY A 70 3.26 -15.80 -4.21
CA GLY A 70 4.18 -16.64 -3.46
C GLY A 70 3.79 -18.10 -3.50
N ARG A 71 4.77 -18.97 -3.30
CA ARG A 71 4.54 -20.41 -3.20
C ARG A 71 3.89 -20.75 -1.87
N ASP A 72 2.91 -21.64 -1.90
CA ASP A 72 2.29 -22.16 -0.70
C ASP A 72 3.18 -23.21 -0.03
N LEU A 73 3.30 -23.11 1.29
CA LEU A 73 4.10 -24.05 2.06
C LEU A 73 3.57 -25.47 1.89
N GLY A 74 4.47 -26.38 1.55
CA GLY A 74 4.15 -27.79 1.37
C GLY A 74 3.51 -28.16 0.01
N SER A 75 3.38 -27.22 -0.92
CA SER A 75 2.88 -27.46 -2.27
C SER A 75 3.73 -26.80 -3.35
N TYR A 76 3.48 -27.13 -4.62
CA TYR A 76 4.04 -26.43 -5.78
C TYR A 76 3.10 -25.35 -6.32
N GLN A 77 1.95 -25.17 -5.67
CA GLN A 77 0.98 -24.14 -6.08
C GLN A 77 1.45 -22.76 -5.63
N HIS A 78 1.05 -21.79 -6.40
CA HIS A 78 1.28 -20.37 -6.10
C HIS A 78 -0.05 -19.73 -5.70
N SER A 79 0.00 -18.85 -4.73
CA SER A 79 -1.16 -18.07 -4.29
C SER A 79 -0.80 -16.59 -4.21
N LEU A 80 -1.82 -15.75 -4.36
CA LEU A 80 -1.69 -14.32 -4.14
C LEU A 80 -1.41 -14.06 -2.66
N LYS A 81 -0.34 -13.33 -2.35
CA LYS A 81 -0.04 -12.88 -0.99
C LYS A 81 -0.94 -11.69 -0.65
N ASN A 82 -1.44 -11.68 0.56
CA ASN A 82 -2.45 -10.73 1.01
C ASN A 82 -2.30 -10.44 2.51
N SER A 83 -3.24 -9.68 3.08
CA SER A 83 -3.22 -9.34 4.52
C SER A 83 -3.15 -10.58 5.44
N GLY A 84 -3.73 -11.71 5.04
CA GLY A 84 -3.67 -12.97 5.79
C GLY A 84 -2.25 -13.51 5.99
N SER A 85 -1.28 -13.07 5.18
CA SER A 85 0.12 -13.48 5.32
C SER A 85 0.80 -12.90 6.57
N TYR A 86 0.34 -11.78 7.09
CA TYR A 86 1.00 -11.06 8.19
C TYR A 86 0.05 -10.55 9.28
N ILE A 87 -1.28 -10.64 9.11
CA ILE A 87 -2.29 -10.08 10.02
C ILE A 87 -1.98 -10.41 11.49
N GLY A 88 -2.10 -9.39 12.33
CA GLY A 88 -1.79 -9.49 13.76
C GLY A 88 -0.33 -9.24 14.13
N LYS A 89 0.56 -9.09 13.13
CA LYS A 89 1.97 -8.73 13.31
C LYS A 89 2.26 -7.29 12.87
N ASP A 90 1.30 -6.64 12.22
CA ASP A 90 1.41 -5.29 11.70
C ASP A 90 1.02 -4.23 12.74
N ILE A 91 1.47 -3.01 12.51
CA ILE A 91 1.26 -1.89 13.42
C ILE A 91 -0.23 -1.56 13.60
N MET A 92 -1.06 -1.71 12.56
CA MET A 92 -2.49 -1.43 12.60
C MET A 92 -3.19 -2.39 13.57
N SER A 93 -2.92 -3.69 13.42
CA SER A 93 -3.42 -4.73 14.34
C SER A 93 -2.90 -4.52 15.77
N LEU A 94 -1.64 -4.15 15.95
CA LEU A 94 -1.04 -3.95 17.26
C LEU A 94 -1.61 -2.73 17.99
N LEU A 95 -1.85 -1.64 17.29
CA LEU A 95 -2.49 -0.44 17.84
C LEU A 95 -3.95 -0.69 18.18
N SER A 96 -4.69 -1.34 17.26
CA SER A 96 -6.07 -1.75 17.44
C SER A 96 -6.25 -2.62 18.69
N LYS A 97 -5.39 -3.62 18.88
CA LYS A 97 -5.40 -4.49 20.09
C LYS A 97 -5.13 -3.72 21.39
N ARG A 98 -4.50 -2.55 21.32
CA ARG A 98 -4.29 -1.67 22.47
C ARG A 98 -5.40 -0.64 22.68
N GLY A 99 -6.50 -0.75 21.94
CA GLY A 99 -7.65 0.16 22.05
C GLY A 99 -7.38 1.56 21.46
N LEU A 100 -6.41 1.67 20.55
CA LEU A 100 -6.15 2.93 19.83
C LEU A 100 -6.92 2.95 18.52
N SER A 101 -7.51 4.10 18.19
CA SER A 101 -8.17 4.31 16.89
C SER A 101 -7.16 4.23 15.76
N VAL A 102 -7.52 3.49 14.69
CA VAL A 102 -6.65 3.26 13.53
C VAL A 102 -7.38 3.61 12.24
N GLY A 103 -6.80 4.49 11.44
CA GLY A 103 -7.23 4.74 10.06
C GLY A 103 -6.15 4.26 9.09
N SER A 104 -6.52 3.48 8.09
CA SER A 104 -5.64 3.02 7.00
C SER A 104 -6.31 3.24 5.66
N LEU A 105 -5.59 3.84 4.72
CA LEU A 105 -6.10 4.15 3.38
C LEU A 105 -5.07 3.78 2.33
N SER A 106 -5.46 2.92 1.39
CA SER A 106 -4.65 2.52 0.21
C SER A 106 -3.28 1.94 0.52
N VAL A 107 -3.05 1.41 1.71
CA VAL A 107 -1.76 0.79 2.04
C VAL A 107 -1.62 -0.51 1.25
N PRO A 108 -0.56 -0.68 0.44
CA PRO A 108 -0.34 -1.92 -0.31
C PRO A 108 -0.33 -3.15 0.58
N MET A 109 -0.78 -4.28 0.05
CA MET A 109 -0.87 -5.57 0.72
C MET A 109 -1.91 -5.69 1.83
N THR A 110 -2.81 -4.73 2.01
CA THR A 110 -3.82 -4.74 3.08
C THR A 110 -5.18 -5.34 2.69
N TYR A 111 -5.30 -5.93 1.51
CA TYR A 111 -6.50 -6.68 1.12
C TYR A 111 -6.38 -8.17 1.55
N PRO A 112 -7.48 -8.82 2.00
CA PRO A 112 -8.75 -8.21 2.41
C PRO A 112 -8.58 -7.34 3.67
N PRO A 113 -9.45 -6.30 3.82
CA PRO A 113 -9.43 -5.47 5.01
C PRO A 113 -9.78 -6.30 6.25
N PHE A 114 -9.28 -5.90 7.39
CA PHE A 114 -9.58 -6.54 8.67
C PHE A 114 -10.05 -5.51 9.70
N GLU A 115 -10.70 -6.01 10.74
CA GLU A 115 -11.23 -5.20 11.81
C GLU A 115 -10.14 -4.40 12.54
N VAL A 116 -10.38 -3.11 12.71
CA VAL A 116 -9.56 -2.20 13.53
C VAL A 116 -10.43 -1.49 14.56
N HIS A 117 -9.83 -1.14 15.69
CA HIS A 117 -10.54 -0.49 16.80
C HIS A 117 -10.83 0.98 16.47
N ASP A 118 -12.09 1.37 16.65
CA ASP A 118 -12.57 2.75 16.54
C ASP A 118 -11.97 3.52 15.34
N GLY A 119 -12.09 2.89 14.15
CA GLY A 119 -11.46 3.43 12.96
C GLY A 119 -11.91 2.76 11.67
N TYR A 120 -11.07 2.84 10.67
CA TYR A 120 -11.38 2.28 9.35
C TYR A 120 -10.15 1.73 8.66
N MET A 121 -10.39 0.83 7.71
CA MET A 121 -9.37 0.33 6.79
C MET A 121 -9.95 0.31 5.38
N VAL A 122 -9.30 0.99 4.45
CA VAL A 122 -9.52 0.86 3.02
C VAL A 122 -8.29 0.20 2.42
N SER A 123 -8.50 -0.96 1.81
CA SER A 123 -7.41 -1.77 1.26
C SER A 123 -6.68 -1.07 0.12
N GLY A 124 -5.38 -1.34 0.04
CA GLY A 124 -4.56 -1.05 -1.14
C GLY A 124 -4.38 -2.31 -2.00
N ILE A 125 -3.60 -2.17 -3.05
CA ILE A 125 -3.27 -3.25 -4.00
C ILE A 125 -2.55 -4.43 -3.31
N PRO A 126 -2.71 -5.68 -3.81
CA PRO A 126 -3.69 -6.11 -4.82
C PRO A 126 -5.07 -6.25 -4.20
N MET A 127 -6.09 -5.72 -4.84
CA MET A 127 -7.48 -5.85 -4.41
C MET A 127 -8.38 -6.01 -5.64
N PRO A 128 -9.61 -6.56 -5.51
CA PRO A 128 -10.57 -6.59 -6.60
C PRO A 128 -10.89 -5.18 -7.10
N LEU A 129 -11.01 -5.01 -8.41
CA LEU A 129 -11.38 -3.73 -9.04
C LEU A 129 -12.84 -3.34 -8.76
N THR A 130 -13.66 -4.31 -8.39
CA THR A 130 -15.09 -4.11 -8.11
C THR A 130 -15.51 -4.91 -6.88
N GLY A 131 -16.39 -4.34 -6.07
CA GLY A 131 -16.99 -5.00 -4.91
C GLY A 131 -16.90 -4.16 -3.63
N ASP A 132 -17.78 -4.50 -2.68
CA ASP A 132 -17.93 -3.78 -1.40
C ASP A 132 -17.01 -4.34 -0.29
N SER A 133 -16.16 -5.32 -0.62
CA SER A 133 -15.30 -5.99 0.36
C SER A 133 -13.90 -5.36 0.51
N ILE A 134 -13.72 -4.13 0.05
CA ILE A 134 -12.43 -3.43 0.05
C ILE A 134 -12.19 -2.57 1.29
N ALA A 135 -13.19 -2.42 2.15
CA ALA A 135 -13.06 -1.60 3.35
C ALA A 135 -13.65 -2.26 4.60
N TRP A 136 -13.17 -1.82 5.76
CA TRP A 136 -13.71 -2.10 7.10
C TRP A 136 -13.91 -0.78 7.87
N PRO A 137 -15.05 -0.57 8.55
CA PRO A 137 -16.26 -1.37 8.41
C PRO A 137 -16.89 -1.24 7.00
N PRO A 138 -17.80 -2.15 6.58
CA PRO A 138 -18.36 -2.14 5.22
C PRO A 138 -19.03 -0.81 4.81
N ASP A 139 -19.60 -0.09 5.77
CA ASP A 139 -20.24 1.21 5.53
C ASP A 139 -19.30 2.27 4.96
N VAL A 140 -18.00 2.13 5.15
CA VAL A 140 -16.97 3.02 4.55
C VAL A 140 -17.03 2.95 3.03
N CYS A 141 -17.37 1.81 2.44
CA CYS A 141 -17.56 1.71 0.99
C CYS A 141 -18.70 2.61 0.50
N ASN A 142 -19.82 2.67 1.25
CA ASN A 142 -20.95 3.54 0.93
C ASN A 142 -20.57 5.02 1.02
N ASP A 143 -19.79 5.39 2.04
CA ASP A 143 -19.31 6.76 2.20
C ASP A 143 -18.35 7.14 1.06
N MET A 144 -17.45 6.24 0.66
CA MET A 144 -16.57 6.47 -0.49
C MET A 144 -17.37 6.66 -1.79
N HIS A 145 -18.35 5.80 -2.08
CA HIS A 145 -19.21 5.97 -3.26
C HIS A 145 -19.94 7.30 -3.25
N ARG A 146 -20.44 7.73 -2.10
CA ARG A 146 -21.13 9.03 -1.94
C ARG A 146 -20.19 10.22 -2.19
N ILE A 147 -18.95 10.14 -1.73
CA ILE A 147 -17.96 11.23 -1.84
C ILE A 147 -17.36 11.30 -3.24
N LEU A 148 -16.99 10.15 -3.80
CA LEU A 148 -16.27 10.08 -5.07
C LEU A 148 -17.20 10.07 -6.29
N GLY A 149 -18.48 9.73 -6.12
CA GLY A 149 -19.45 9.57 -7.20
C GLY A 149 -19.15 8.40 -8.15
N ALA A 150 -18.09 7.62 -7.87
CA ALA A 150 -17.66 6.44 -8.62
C ALA A 150 -17.00 5.44 -7.66
N GLY A 151 -16.72 4.23 -8.14
CA GLY A 151 -15.98 3.25 -7.37
C GLY A 151 -14.57 3.74 -7.02
N TYR A 152 -14.09 3.39 -5.83
CA TYR A 152 -12.71 3.66 -5.42
C TYR A 152 -11.77 2.75 -6.20
N ILE A 153 -10.72 3.34 -6.77
CA ILE A 153 -9.64 2.63 -7.47
C ILE A 153 -8.34 2.92 -6.71
N ALA A 154 -7.71 1.88 -6.18
CA ALA A 154 -6.45 2.02 -5.43
C ALA A 154 -5.22 2.16 -6.34
N ASP A 155 -5.39 1.92 -7.63
CA ASP A 155 -4.31 1.98 -8.61
C ASP A 155 -4.55 3.10 -9.63
N VAL A 156 -3.47 3.59 -10.23
CA VAL A 156 -3.53 4.61 -11.27
C VAL A 156 -3.54 3.92 -12.63
N GLU A 157 -4.51 4.25 -13.48
CA GLU A 157 -4.47 3.83 -14.88
C GLU A 157 -3.27 4.44 -15.61
N TYR A 158 -2.18 3.71 -15.70
CA TYR A 158 -0.97 4.13 -16.43
C TYR A 158 -1.25 4.50 -17.89
N SER A 159 -2.26 3.90 -18.51
CA SER A 159 -2.67 4.17 -19.89
C SER A 159 -3.04 5.63 -20.19
N LYS A 160 -3.31 6.43 -19.18
CA LYS A 160 -3.62 7.86 -19.34
C LYS A 160 -2.38 8.76 -19.39
N TYR A 161 -1.24 8.24 -18.96
CA TYR A 161 0.02 9.00 -18.87
C TYR A 161 1.04 8.61 -19.94
N ASP A 162 0.81 7.47 -20.62
CA ASP A 162 1.74 6.96 -21.62
C ASP A 162 1.26 7.30 -23.02
N GLY A 163 1.73 8.43 -23.52
CA GLY A 163 1.45 8.86 -24.89
C GLY A 163 2.15 8.03 -25.97
N ASP A 164 3.12 7.16 -25.66
CA ASP A 164 3.94 6.48 -26.67
C ASP A 164 4.73 5.24 -26.18
N THR A 165 4.15 4.35 -25.38
CA THR A 165 4.82 3.03 -25.17
C THR A 165 3.85 1.86 -25.30
N GLU A 166 4.05 1.07 -26.36
CA GLU A 166 3.38 -0.22 -26.63
C GLU A 166 3.74 -1.33 -25.59
N THR A 167 4.33 -1.02 -24.48
CA THR A 167 4.74 -1.96 -23.44
C THR A 167 3.79 -1.88 -22.25
N SER A 168 2.91 -2.79 -22.14
CA SER A 168 2.39 -3.42 -20.90
C SER A 168 0.95 -3.93 -20.95
N LYS A 169 0.42 -4.28 -22.09
CA LYS A 169 -0.87 -5.02 -22.12
C LYS A 169 -0.76 -6.43 -21.56
N ASP A 170 0.44 -6.98 -21.53
CA ASP A 170 0.66 -8.36 -21.07
C ASP A 170 0.79 -8.49 -19.54
N ASP A 171 1.19 -7.42 -18.83
CA ASP A 171 1.35 -7.46 -17.37
C ASP A 171 0.01 -7.33 -16.61
N LEU A 172 -1.00 -6.72 -17.20
CA LEU A 172 -2.32 -6.56 -16.57
C LEU A 172 -3.18 -7.83 -16.62
N SER A 173 -2.83 -8.81 -17.48
CA SER A 173 -3.53 -10.10 -17.54
C SER A 173 -3.30 -10.99 -16.31
N LEU A 174 -2.35 -10.65 -15.46
CA LEU A 174 -2.07 -11.37 -14.22
C LEU A 174 -3.05 -11.01 -13.08
N TYR A 175 -3.89 -9.99 -13.25
CA TYR A 175 -4.84 -9.51 -12.26
C TYR A 175 -6.32 -9.72 -12.63
N SER A 176 -6.58 -10.39 -13.78
CA SER A 176 -7.94 -10.75 -14.23
C SER A 176 -8.38 -12.14 -13.80
#